data_35298b7ab3db61b6dafbba48f76f232f
#
_entry.id   35298b7ab3db61b6dafbba48f76f232f
#
_cell.length_a   1.000
_cell.length_b   1.000
_cell.length_c   1.000
_cell.angle_alpha   90.00
_cell.angle_beta   90.00
_cell.angle_gamma   90.00
#
_symmetry.space_group_name_H-M   'P 1'
#
loop_
_entity.id
_entity.type
_entity.pdbx_description
1 polymer ?
#
loop_
_entity_poly.entity_id
_entity_poly.type
_entity_poly.pdbx_seq_one_letter_code
_entity_poly.pdbx_strand_id
1 'polypeptide(L)'
;MKKLKSIKVLFVLILFSTPAFAQVQFDKYFTDKTMRVDYFHTGNADSDYYSIDIVKEEPFWGGTKTNLLDKFNYGNYKFEVIDDSSGSIIYSRTYSTLFHEWQTVAEAKTTTKSFSETVTFPFPKNKVKVVFYSRDRKYNLHKKFEYDIDPGSIFISTERNLEYPSFKVHNSGDPAVKADIVIIPEGYTKDEMDKFEQDCKKFAGYLFNSSPF
;
A
#
# COMPACT_ATOMS: atom_id res chain seq x y z
N MET A 1 -70.93 -23.33 23.62
CA MET A 1 -69.85 -22.38 24.01
C MET A 1 -68.49 -22.98 23.65
N LYS A 2 -67.88 -22.54 22.58
CA LYS A 2 -66.56 -22.99 22.14
C LYS A 2 -65.49 -22.04 22.72
N LYS A 3 -64.57 -22.57 23.56
CA LYS A 3 -63.45 -21.84 24.14
C LYS A 3 -62.40 -21.58 23.05
N LEU A 4 -62.17 -20.32 22.71
CA LEU A 4 -61.11 -19.87 21.83
C LEU A 4 -59.80 -19.96 22.59
N LYS A 5 -58.86 -20.82 22.15
CA LYS A 5 -57.52 -20.90 22.72
C LYS A 5 -56.68 -19.76 22.13
N SER A 6 -56.26 -18.82 22.97
CA SER A 6 -55.33 -17.74 22.65
C SER A 6 -53.95 -18.32 22.32
N ILE A 7 -53.54 -18.26 21.09
CA ILE A 7 -52.16 -18.57 20.67
C ILE A 7 -51.30 -17.29 20.89
N LYS A 8 -50.42 -17.35 21.89
CA LYS A 8 -49.41 -16.33 22.10
C LYS A 8 -48.27 -16.58 21.09
N VAL A 9 -48.20 -15.77 20.04
CA VAL A 9 -47.08 -15.77 19.11
C VAL A 9 -45.92 -15.03 19.78
N LEU A 10 -44.89 -15.77 20.18
CA LEU A 10 -43.66 -15.24 20.72
C LEU A 10 -42.76 -14.81 19.50
N PHE A 11 -42.70 -13.53 19.25
CA PHE A 11 -41.79 -12.97 18.22
C PHE A 11 -40.36 -12.97 18.79
N VAL A 12 -39.55 -13.97 18.45
CA VAL A 12 -38.12 -13.99 18.77
C VAL A 12 -37.40 -13.09 17.75
N LEU A 13 -37.03 -11.89 18.17
CA LEU A 13 -36.18 -10.99 17.39
C LEU A 13 -34.74 -11.55 17.43
N ILE A 14 -34.34 -12.31 16.43
CA ILE A 14 -32.96 -12.74 16.24
C ILE A 14 -32.19 -11.51 15.70
N LEU A 15 -31.52 -10.82 16.62
CA LEU A 15 -30.51 -9.81 16.25
C LEU A 15 -29.35 -10.53 15.58
N PHE A 16 -29.33 -10.56 14.25
CA PHE A 16 -28.14 -10.87 13.48
C PHE A 16 -27.13 -9.75 13.71
N SER A 17 -26.27 -9.90 14.70
CA SER A 17 -25.06 -9.10 14.79
C SER A 17 -24.14 -9.57 13.65
N THR A 18 -24.26 -8.94 12.48
CA THR A 18 -23.18 -9.02 11.48
C THR A 18 -21.92 -8.50 12.15
N PRO A 19 -20.80 -9.24 12.12
CA PRO A 19 -19.55 -8.68 12.59
C PRO A 19 -19.24 -7.46 11.70
N ALA A 20 -19.50 -6.28 12.23
CA ALA A 20 -19.00 -5.05 11.64
C ALA A 20 -17.48 -5.15 11.77
N PHE A 21 -16.78 -5.54 10.70
CA PHE A 21 -15.34 -5.32 10.63
C PHE A 21 -15.13 -3.83 10.81
N ALA A 22 -14.70 -3.44 12.01
CA ALA A 22 -14.47 -2.05 12.31
C ALA A 22 -13.41 -1.55 11.34
N GLN A 23 -13.81 -0.66 10.45
CA GLN A 23 -12.91 -0.03 9.50
C GLN A 23 -11.83 0.70 10.29
N VAL A 24 -10.56 0.48 9.92
CA VAL A 24 -9.45 1.20 10.54
C VAL A 24 -9.64 2.70 10.32
N GLN A 25 -9.70 3.46 11.40
CA GLN A 25 -9.85 4.91 11.34
C GLN A 25 -8.49 5.55 11.14
N PHE A 26 -8.30 6.25 10.01
CA PHE A 26 -7.05 6.90 9.65
C PHE A 26 -6.54 7.82 10.76
N ASP A 27 -7.37 8.77 11.18
CA ASP A 27 -6.98 9.81 12.15
C ASP A 27 -6.65 9.27 13.56
N LYS A 28 -7.09 8.05 13.88
CA LYS A 28 -6.73 7.39 15.13
C LYS A 28 -5.25 6.98 15.15
N TYR A 29 -4.76 6.44 14.04
CA TYR A 29 -3.45 5.77 14.00
C TYR A 29 -2.39 6.54 13.23
N PHE A 30 -2.78 7.43 12.30
CA PHE A 30 -1.88 8.02 11.34
C PHE A 30 -1.94 9.54 11.32
N THR A 31 -0.87 10.14 10.80
CA THR A 31 -0.78 11.55 10.40
C THR A 31 -0.83 11.65 8.88
N ASP A 32 -0.96 12.87 8.35
CA ASP A 32 -1.03 13.13 6.89
C ASP A 32 0.36 13.20 6.23
N LYS A 33 1.29 12.39 6.73
CA LYS A 33 2.63 12.20 6.20
C LYS A 33 2.81 10.74 5.75
N THR A 34 3.88 10.46 5.03
CA THR A 34 4.23 9.10 4.61
C THR A 34 5.40 8.56 5.43
N MET A 35 5.26 7.34 5.91
CA MET A 35 6.37 6.51 6.33
C MET A 35 6.82 5.69 5.13
N ARG A 36 8.08 5.85 4.74
CA ARG A 36 8.74 5.07 3.70
C ARG A 36 9.76 4.16 4.34
N VAL A 37 9.75 2.91 3.95
CA VAL A 37 10.71 1.90 4.38
C VAL A 37 11.39 1.33 3.15
N ASP A 38 12.66 1.69 2.96
CA ASP A 38 13.51 1.12 1.93
C ASP A 38 14.21 -0.10 2.51
N TYR A 39 14.29 -1.17 1.73
CA TYR A 39 14.87 -2.43 2.15
C TYR A 39 15.54 -3.15 0.99
N PHE A 40 16.44 -4.06 1.32
CA PHE A 40 16.99 -4.99 0.36
C PHE A 40 16.23 -6.30 0.41
N HIS A 41 15.76 -6.74 -0.76
CA HIS A 41 15.21 -8.06 -0.99
C HIS A 41 16.28 -8.91 -1.68
N THR A 42 16.83 -9.87 -0.96
CA THR A 42 18.01 -10.63 -1.37
C THR A 42 17.65 -12.12 -1.45
N GLY A 43 18.15 -12.82 -2.45
CA GLY A 43 17.93 -14.27 -2.52
C GLY A 43 18.30 -14.89 -3.85
N ASN A 44 17.72 -16.06 -4.10
CA ASN A 44 17.88 -16.87 -5.31
C ASN A 44 16.53 -17.51 -5.72
N ALA A 45 16.53 -18.49 -6.60
CA ALA A 45 15.32 -19.15 -7.08
C ALA A 45 14.45 -19.79 -5.98
N ASP A 46 15.06 -20.17 -4.84
CA ASP A 46 14.40 -20.98 -3.80
C ASP A 46 14.30 -20.29 -2.43
N SER A 47 15.01 -19.19 -2.25
CA SER A 47 15.08 -18.47 -0.97
C SER A 47 15.06 -16.97 -1.14
N ASP A 48 14.52 -16.28 -0.12
CA ASP A 48 14.47 -14.83 -0.03
C ASP A 48 14.68 -14.36 1.40
N TYR A 49 15.36 -13.22 1.54
CA TYR A 49 15.72 -12.55 2.78
C TYR A 49 15.46 -11.06 2.65
N TYR A 50 15.15 -10.42 3.78
CA TYR A 50 14.87 -9.00 3.86
C TYR A 50 15.83 -8.34 4.85
N SER A 51 16.31 -7.14 4.51
CA SER A 51 17.07 -6.29 5.45
C SER A 51 16.70 -4.83 5.22
N ILE A 52 16.51 -4.09 6.33
CA ILE A 52 16.19 -2.66 6.25
C ILE A 52 17.43 -1.89 5.77
N ASP A 53 17.19 -0.96 4.86
CA ASP A 53 18.17 0.03 4.42
C ASP A 53 17.93 1.34 5.17
N ILE A 54 16.83 2.03 4.91
CA ILE A 54 16.50 3.30 5.55
C ILE A 54 15.01 3.42 5.83
N VAL A 55 14.68 4.05 6.96
CA VAL A 55 13.31 4.50 7.27
C VAL A 55 13.26 6.01 7.11
N LYS A 56 12.24 6.51 6.38
CA LYS A 56 12.16 7.92 6.00
C LYS A 56 10.76 8.48 6.22
N GLU A 57 10.70 9.74 6.71
CA GLU A 57 9.49 10.54 6.71
C GLU A 57 9.39 11.34 5.40
N GLU A 58 8.25 11.23 4.70
CA GLU A 58 7.94 12.09 3.56
C GLU A 58 6.78 13.05 3.88
N PRO A 59 6.70 14.22 3.21
CA PRO A 59 5.93 15.36 3.71
C PRO A 59 4.42 15.18 3.74
N PHE A 60 3.85 14.33 2.89
CA PHE A 60 2.41 14.14 2.81
C PHE A 60 2.05 12.70 2.40
N TRP A 61 0.85 12.27 2.77
CA TRP A 61 0.26 11.02 2.36
C TRP A 61 -0.66 11.23 1.16
N GLY A 62 -0.28 10.68 -0.01
CA GLY A 62 -1.07 10.74 -1.24
C GLY A 62 -2.04 9.56 -1.44
N GLY A 63 -1.99 8.55 -0.57
CA GLY A 63 -2.83 7.35 -0.73
C GLY A 63 -4.19 7.47 -0.05
N THR A 64 -4.98 6.39 -0.16
CA THR A 64 -6.32 6.32 0.45
C THR A 64 -6.27 6.43 1.99
N LYS A 65 -7.23 7.16 2.56
CA LYS A 65 -7.46 7.26 4.00
C LYS A 65 -8.58 6.33 4.51
N THR A 66 -9.27 5.65 3.59
CA THR A 66 -10.42 4.79 3.91
C THR A 66 -10.17 3.31 3.68
N ASN A 67 -9.42 2.94 2.63
CA ASN A 67 -9.10 1.56 2.32
C ASN A 67 -7.70 1.21 2.83
N LEU A 68 -7.51 1.20 4.15
CA LEU A 68 -6.21 0.98 4.78
C LEU A 68 -5.77 -0.49 4.78
N LEU A 69 -6.71 -1.42 4.77
CA LEU A 69 -6.42 -2.85 4.69
C LEU A 69 -6.64 -3.37 3.28
N ASP A 70 -5.72 -4.19 2.79
CA ASP A 70 -5.84 -4.85 1.50
C ASP A 70 -6.97 -5.90 1.55
N LYS A 71 -7.93 -5.76 0.65
CA LYS A 71 -9.08 -6.66 0.52
C LYS A 71 -8.90 -7.74 -0.54
N PHE A 72 -7.98 -7.53 -1.49
CA PHE A 72 -7.82 -8.38 -2.66
C PHE A 72 -6.79 -9.48 -2.44
N ASN A 73 -5.71 -9.18 -1.77
CA ASN A 73 -4.65 -10.12 -1.42
C ASN A 73 -4.06 -10.84 -2.65
N TYR A 74 -3.75 -10.12 -3.74
CA TYR A 74 -3.30 -10.71 -5.02
C TYR A 74 -1.79 -10.71 -5.24
N GLY A 75 -1.02 -9.86 -4.57
CA GLY A 75 0.42 -9.75 -4.77
C GLY A 75 1.20 -11.00 -4.35
N ASN A 76 2.42 -11.16 -4.86
CA ASN A 76 3.36 -12.22 -4.46
C ASN A 76 3.94 -11.98 -3.07
N TYR A 77 3.98 -10.73 -2.66
CA TYR A 77 4.42 -10.27 -1.35
C TYR A 77 3.29 -9.53 -0.65
N LYS A 78 3.40 -9.43 0.66
CA LYS A 78 2.52 -8.64 1.50
C LYS A 78 3.32 -7.96 2.58
N PHE A 79 2.94 -6.75 2.95
CA PHE A 79 3.35 -6.20 4.24
C PHE A 79 2.14 -5.78 5.06
N GLU A 80 2.31 -5.84 6.36
CA GLU A 80 1.33 -5.41 7.37
C GLU A 80 1.99 -4.44 8.32
N VAL A 81 1.25 -3.42 8.71
CA VAL A 81 1.63 -2.50 9.79
C VAL A 81 0.74 -2.79 10.99
N ILE A 82 1.34 -3.17 12.09
CA ILE A 82 0.67 -3.58 13.32
C ILE A 82 0.93 -2.51 14.38
N ASP A 83 -0.12 -1.96 14.97
CA ASP A 83 -0.01 -1.04 16.10
C ASP A 83 0.50 -1.80 17.34
N ASP A 84 1.63 -1.38 17.88
CA ASP A 84 2.30 -2.08 18.99
C ASP A 84 1.44 -2.14 20.25
N SER A 85 0.64 -1.11 20.51
CA SER A 85 -0.18 -1.01 21.72
C SER A 85 -1.39 -1.94 21.70
N SER A 86 -2.03 -2.12 20.54
CA SER A 86 -3.27 -2.90 20.42
C SER A 86 -3.07 -4.26 19.75
N GLY A 87 -1.91 -4.50 19.12
CA GLY A 87 -1.68 -5.68 18.29
C GLY A 87 -2.55 -5.74 17.02
N SER A 88 -3.25 -4.66 16.70
CA SER A 88 -4.16 -4.63 15.55
C SER A 88 -3.41 -4.29 14.26
N ILE A 89 -3.76 -4.97 13.15
CA ILE A 89 -3.29 -4.57 11.83
C ILE A 89 -4.02 -3.28 11.44
N ILE A 90 -3.25 -2.20 11.24
CA ILE A 90 -3.76 -0.87 10.92
C ILE A 90 -3.55 -0.48 9.46
N TYR A 91 -2.63 -1.17 8.76
CA TYR A 91 -2.41 -1.00 7.33
C TYR A 91 -1.90 -2.30 6.72
N SER A 92 -2.29 -2.59 5.49
CA SER A 92 -1.72 -3.71 4.74
C SER A 92 -1.83 -3.49 3.24
N ARG A 93 -0.85 -4.00 2.48
CA ARG A 93 -0.86 -4.08 1.01
C ARG A 93 -0.20 -5.37 0.55
N THR A 94 -0.75 -5.92 -0.52
CA THR A 94 -0.04 -6.91 -1.34
C THR A 94 0.56 -6.23 -2.56
N TYR A 95 1.70 -6.73 -3.00
CA TYR A 95 2.47 -6.15 -4.10
C TYR A 95 3.31 -7.24 -4.80
N SER A 96 3.89 -6.90 -5.92
CA SER A 96 4.85 -7.73 -6.66
C SER A 96 6.01 -6.86 -7.10
N THR A 97 7.20 -7.44 -7.18
CA THR A 97 8.43 -6.74 -7.55
C THR A 97 9.20 -7.52 -8.62
N LEU A 98 10.23 -6.90 -9.18
CA LEU A 98 11.14 -7.53 -10.13
C LEU A 98 11.91 -8.71 -9.52
N PHE A 99 12.07 -8.76 -8.19
CA PHE A 99 12.71 -9.89 -7.52
C PHE A 99 11.98 -11.20 -7.83
N HIS A 100 10.64 -11.21 -7.78
CA HIS A 100 9.87 -12.41 -8.10
C HIS A 100 10.02 -12.85 -9.56
N GLU A 101 10.01 -11.90 -10.50
CA GLU A 101 10.26 -12.18 -11.91
C GLU A 101 11.67 -12.76 -12.12
N TRP A 102 12.68 -12.15 -11.52
CA TRP A 102 14.06 -12.62 -11.58
C TRP A 102 14.22 -14.04 -10.98
N GLN A 103 13.51 -14.38 -9.90
CA GLN A 103 13.54 -15.73 -9.32
C GLN A 103 13.15 -16.83 -10.33
N THR A 104 12.40 -16.49 -11.38
CA THR A 104 11.96 -17.45 -12.40
C THR A 104 12.99 -17.71 -13.52
N VAL A 105 14.02 -16.88 -13.65
CA VAL A 105 15.04 -17.03 -14.69
C VAL A 105 16.13 -18.04 -14.33
N ALA A 106 16.85 -18.53 -15.34
CA ALA A 106 17.90 -19.53 -15.13
C ALA A 106 19.05 -19.08 -14.23
N GLU A 107 19.40 -17.78 -14.29
CA GLU A 107 20.46 -17.17 -13.47
C GLU A 107 20.17 -17.32 -11.96
N ALA A 108 18.92 -17.18 -11.54
CA ALA A 108 18.53 -17.26 -10.14
C ALA A 108 18.82 -18.62 -9.49
N LYS A 109 18.98 -19.68 -10.27
CA LYS A 109 19.32 -21.02 -9.77
C LYS A 109 20.78 -21.13 -9.28
N THR A 110 21.64 -20.25 -9.75
CA THR A 110 23.09 -20.31 -9.48
C THR A 110 23.65 -19.04 -8.84
N THR A 111 22.85 -17.98 -8.80
CA THR A 111 23.29 -16.65 -8.36
C THR A 111 22.36 -16.13 -7.26
N THR A 112 22.93 -15.45 -6.28
CA THR A 112 22.19 -14.64 -5.31
C THR A 112 22.28 -13.18 -5.69
N LYS A 113 21.14 -12.48 -5.72
CA LYS A 113 21.07 -11.03 -6.00
C LYS A 113 20.29 -10.29 -4.92
N SER A 114 20.61 -9.01 -4.76
CA SER A 114 19.85 -8.06 -3.93
C SER A 114 19.17 -7.04 -4.83
N PHE A 115 17.91 -6.75 -4.51
CA PHE A 115 17.10 -5.71 -5.13
C PHE A 115 16.76 -4.66 -4.07
N SER A 116 16.94 -3.39 -4.40
CA SER A 116 16.46 -2.31 -3.56
C SER A 116 14.98 -2.11 -3.82
N GLU A 117 14.18 -2.21 -2.78
CA GLU A 117 12.73 -2.14 -2.83
C GLU A 117 12.19 -1.18 -1.75
N THR A 118 10.97 -0.73 -1.93
CA THR A 118 10.34 0.25 -1.04
C THR A 118 8.90 -0.13 -0.74
N VAL A 119 8.50 0.01 0.52
CA VAL A 119 7.08 0.06 0.90
C VAL A 119 6.77 1.39 1.56
N THR A 120 5.54 1.87 1.33
CA THR A 120 5.05 3.11 1.91
C THR A 120 3.70 2.89 2.57
N PHE A 121 3.48 3.61 3.68
CA PHE A 121 2.22 3.65 4.40
C PHE A 121 2.07 5.00 5.11
N PRO A 122 0.86 5.36 5.59
CA PRO A 122 0.69 6.62 6.31
C PRO A 122 1.58 6.65 7.56
N PHE A 123 2.14 7.79 7.89
CA PHE A 123 3.06 7.93 9.02
C PHE A 123 2.33 7.66 10.35
N PRO A 124 2.73 6.66 11.13
CA PRO A 124 2.03 6.25 12.34
C PRO A 124 2.25 7.26 13.48
N LYS A 125 1.25 7.41 14.35
CA LYS A 125 1.34 8.25 15.56
C LYS A 125 2.07 7.57 16.71
N ASN A 126 2.03 6.24 16.74
CA ASN A 126 2.61 5.41 17.80
C ASN A 126 3.57 4.38 17.19
N LYS A 127 4.28 3.67 18.06
CA LYS A 127 5.14 2.55 17.67
C LYS A 127 4.36 1.50 16.89
N VAL A 128 4.96 1.01 15.84
CA VAL A 128 4.39 -0.03 14.98
C VAL A 128 5.42 -1.09 14.65
N LYS A 129 4.93 -2.27 14.32
CA LYS A 129 5.71 -3.34 13.73
C LYS A 129 5.32 -3.50 12.27
N VAL A 130 6.29 -3.47 11.36
CA VAL A 130 6.09 -3.80 9.94
C VAL A 130 6.49 -5.25 9.73
N VAL A 131 5.58 -6.04 9.18
CA VAL A 131 5.79 -7.48 8.93
C VAL A 131 5.71 -7.74 7.45
N PHE A 132 6.73 -8.43 6.92
CA PHE A 132 6.82 -8.81 5.50
C PHE A 132 6.54 -10.28 5.31
N TYR A 133 5.84 -10.59 4.23
CA TYR A 133 5.45 -11.95 3.84
C TYR A 133 5.78 -12.20 2.38
N SER A 134 6.18 -13.42 2.06
CA SER A 134 6.30 -13.93 0.69
C SER A 134 5.35 -15.10 0.46
N ARG A 135 4.85 -15.25 -0.77
CA ARG A 135 4.05 -16.42 -1.15
C ARG A 135 4.93 -17.58 -1.58
N ASP A 136 4.50 -18.76 -1.18
CA ASP A 136 5.03 -20.01 -1.74
C ASP A 136 4.38 -20.35 -3.10
N ARG A 137 4.84 -21.43 -3.71
CA ARG A 137 4.30 -21.93 -4.98
C ARG A 137 2.84 -22.43 -4.89
N LYS A 138 2.28 -22.54 -3.67
CA LYS A 138 0.87 -22.87 -3.41
C LYS A 138 0.04 -21.63 -3.06
N TYR A 139 0.62 -20.45 -3.25
CA TYR A 139 0.02 -19.15 -2.93
C TYR A 139 -0.22 -18.88 -1.44
N ASN A 140 0.36 -19.66 -0.52
CA ASN A 140 0.30 -19.38 0.91
C ASN A 140 1.31 -18.27 1.27
N LEU A 141 0.89 -17.34 2.12
CA LEU A 141 1.77 -16.30 2.68
C LEU A 141 2.54 -16.84 3.87
N HIS A 142 3.85 -16.65 3.86
CA HIS A 142 4.75 -16.99 4.95
C HIS A 142 5.44 -15.73 5.44
N LYS A 143 5.40 -15.49 6.74
CA LYS A 143 6.15 -14.41 7.36
C LYS A 143 7.66 -14.63 7.14
N LYS A 144 8.33 -13.59 6.63
CA LYS A 144 9.76 -13.62 6.32
C LYS A 144 10.58 -12.72 7.22
N PHE A 145 10.04 -11.54 7.54
CA PHE A 145 10.78 -10.52 8.27
C PHE A 145 9.84 -9.64 9.07
N GLU A 146 10.33 -9.07 10.15
CA GLU A 146 9.62 -8.01 10.88
C GLU A 146 10.60 -6.95 11.37
N TYR A 147 10.11 -5.72 11.47
CA TYR A 147 10.88 -4.59 11.94
C TYR A 147 10.03 -3.64 12.78
N ASP A 148 10.53 -3.28 13.96
CA ASP A 148 9.85 -2.34 14.85
C ASP A 148 10.24 -0.90 14.50
N ILE A 149 9.25 -0.01 14.38
CA ILE A 149 9.45 1.40 14.07
C ILE A 149 8.87 2.25 15.20
N ASP A 150 9.72 3.06 15.82
CA ASP A 150 9.33 4.14 16.71
C ASP A 150 9.26 5.44 15.90
N PRO A 151 8.08 6.03 15.65
CA PRO A 151 7.95 7.27 14.87
C PRO A 151 8.67 8.48 15.49
N GLY A 152 9.02 8.41 16.77
CA GLY A 152 9.84 9.42 17.44
C GLY A 152 11.35 9.21 17.33
N SER A 153 11.80 8.17 16.62
CA SER A 153 13.22 7.86 16.48
C SER A 153 13.97 8.91 15.66
N ILE A 154 15.11 9.35 16.17
CA ILE A 154 16.04 10.26 15.46
C ILE A 154 16.69 9.61 14.23
N PHE A 155 16.60 8.29 14.09
CA PHE A 155 17.13 7.56 12.93
C PHE A 155 16.16 7.53 11.74
N ILE A 156 14.96 8.08 11.88
CA ILE A 156 14.07 8.28 10.74
C ILE A 156 14.59 9.48 9.95
N SER A 157 15.00 9.25 8.71
CA SER A 157 15.50 10.31 7.84
C SER A 157 14.36 11.27 7.46
N THR A 158 14.62 12.55 7.60
CA THR A 158 13.75 13.63 7.09
C THR A 158 14.35 14.32 5.87
N GLU A 159 15.40 13.75 5.30
CA GLU A 159 16.05 14.28 4.11
C GLU A 159 15.06 14.36 2.94
N ARG A 160 15.00 15.53 2.32
CA ARG A 160 14.12 15.76 1.17
C ARG A 160 14.79 15.28 -0.11
N ASN A 161 14.01 14.60 -0.93
CA ASN A 161 14.45 14.32 -2.30
C ASN A 161 14.54 15.61 -3.10
N LEU A 162 15.29 15.57 -4.21
CA LEU A 162 15.30 16.66 -5.18
C LEU A 162 13.87 16.92 -5.66
N GLU A 163 13.47 18.19 -5.62
CA GLU A 163 12.18 18.59 -6.19
C GLU A 163 12.35 18.67 -7.71
N TYR A 164 11.51 17.94 -8.42
CA TYR A 164 11.41 18.03 -9.86
C TYR A 164 10.26 18.94 -10.26
N PRO A 165 10.40 19.75 -11.32
CA PRO A 165 9.30 20.52 -11.85
C PRO A 165 8.10 19.60 -12.16
N SER A 166 6.93 19.97 -11.69
CA SER A 166 5.70 19.22 -11.93
C SER A 166 4.56 20.17 -12.27
N PHE A 167 3.62 19.70 -13.07
CA PHE A 167 2.40 20.43 -13.43
C PHE A 167 1.20 19.50 -13.44
N LYS A 168 0.03 20.07 -13.18
CA LYS A 168 -1.22 19.30 -13.20
C LYS A 168 -1.81 19.32 -14.61
N VAL A 169 -2.04 18.15 -15.18
CA VAL A 169 -2.67 17.97 -16.51
C VAL A 169 -4.18 17.89 -16.37
N HIS A 170 -4.66 17.13 -15.39
CA HIS A 170 -6.06 16.92 -15.10
C HIS A 170 -6.27 16.84 -13.59
N ASN A 171 -7.41 17.32 -13.10
CA ASN A 171 -7.76 17.21 -11.69
C ASN A 171 -9.24 16.87 -11.53
N SER A 172 -9.55 15.68 -11.06
CA SER A 172 -10.92 15.18 -10.83
C SER A 172 -11.35 15.19 -9.37
N GLY A 173 -10.51 15.72 -8.47
CA GLY A 173 -10.82 15.83 -7.04
C GLY A 173 -9.69 15.45 -6.10
N ASP A 174 -10.05 15.08 -4.87
CA ASP A 174 -9.11 14.73 -3.81
C ASP A 174 -8.39 13.40 -4.11
N PRO A 175 -7.04 13.38 -4.14
CA PRO A 175 -6.25 12.16 -4.37
C PRO A 175 -6.50 11.05 -3.32
N ALA A 176 -6.97 11.39 -2.12
CA ALA A 176 -7.33 10.39 -1.10
C ALA A 176 -8.47 9.44 -1.54
N VAL A 177 -9.27 9.83 -2.53
CA VAL A 177 -10.43 9.08 -3.05
C VAL A 177 -10.44 8.91 -4.57
N LYS A 178 -9.38 9.31 -5.25
CA LYS A 178 -9.19 9.19 -6.69
C LYS A 178 -7.92 8.42 -7.02
N ALA A 179 -7.83 7.91 -8.24
CA ALA A 179 -6.59 7.34 -8.76
C ALA A 179 -5.68 8.46 -9.28
N ASP A 180 -4.41 8.40 -8.92
CA ASP A 180 -3.38 9.30 -9.42
C ASP A 180 -2.67 8.67 -10.61
N ILE A 181 -2.46 9.47 -11.65
CA ILE A 181 -1.69 9.10 -12.83
C ILE A 181 -0.52 10.07 -12.96
N VAL A 182 0.69 9.54 -13.01
CA VAL A 182 1.91 10.31 -13.25
C VAL A 182 2.41 10.02 -14.66
N ILE A 183 2.67 11.06 -15.43
CA ILE A 183 3.32 10.97 -16.76
C ILE A 183 4.77 11.41 -16.57
N ILE A 184 5.70 10.51 -16.86
CA ILE A 184 7.13 10.76 -16.71
C ILE A 184 7.72 11.03 -18.10
N PRO A 185 8.47 12.15 -18.29
CA PRO A 185 9.09 12.45 -19.58
C PRO A 185 10.23 11.46 -19.89
N GLU A 186 10.18 10.86 -21.07
CA GLU A 186 11.28 10.12 -21.66
C GLU A 186 11.55 10.64 -23.06
N GLY A 187 12.82 10.89 -23.38
CA GLY A 187 13.21 11.42 -24.69
C GLY A 187 13.00 12.92 -24.90
N TYR A 188 12.62 13.67 -23.84
CA TYR A 188 12.54 15.13 -23.87
C TYR A 188 13.79 15.73 -23.22
N THR A 189 14.33 16.77 -23.84
CA THR A 189 15.36 17.61 -23.24
C THR A 189 14.76 18.62 -22.27
N LYS A 190 15.59 19.26 -21.45
CA LYS A 190 15.13 20.30 -20.52
C LYS A 190 14.46 21.49 -21.26
N ASP A 191 14.89 21.80 -22.47
CA ASP A 191 14.34 22.90 -23.26
C ASP A 191 13.03 22.54 -23.97
N GLU A 192 12.62 21.26 -23.94
CA GLU A 192 11.38 20.77 -24.54
C GLU A 192 10.25 20.55 -23.53
N MET A 193 10.38 21.08 -22.31
CA MET A 193 9.36 20.88 -21.27
C MET A 193 7.99 21.49 -21.64
N ASP A 194 7.95 22.59 -22.36
CA ASP A 194 6.70 23.16 -22.88
C ASP A 194 6.01 22.22 -23.88
N LYS A 195 6.80 21.56 -24.74
CA LYS A 195 6.30 20.53 -25.66
C LYS A 195 5.77 19.31 -24.88
N PHE A 196 6.52 18.86 -23.87
CA PHE A 196 6.09 17.77 -23.01
C PHE A 196 4.75 18.07 -22.33
N GLU A 197 4.57 19.28 -21.80
CA GLU A 197 3.30 19.68 -21.19
C GLU A 197 2.13 19.64 -22.19
N GLN A 198 2.34 20.12 -23.42
CA GLN A 198 1.32 20.05 -24.48
C GLN A 198 0.97 18.60 -24.84
N ASP A 199 1.98 17.74 -24.99
CA ASP A 199 1.81 16.33 -25.30
C ASP A 199 1.07 15.58 -24.15
N CYS A 200 1.34 15.92 -22.89
CA CYS A 200 0.61 15.39 -21.72
C CYS A 200 -0.87 15.79 -21.74
N LYS A 201 -1.17 17.05 -22.04
CA LYS A 201 -2.56 17.54 -22.16
C LYS A 201 -3.32 16.83 -23.29
N LYS A 202 -2.66 16.63 -24.42
CA LYS A 202 -3.20 15.90 -25.57
C LYS A 202 -3.46 14.43 -25.21
N PHE A 203 -2.52 13.76 -24.57
CA PHE A 203 -2.64 12.37 -24.10
C PHE A 203 -3.80 12.23 -23.11
N ALA A 204 -3.88 13.11 -22.11
CA ALA A 204 -4.98 13.11 -21.15
C ALA A 204 -6.34 13.31 -21.83
N GLY A 205 -6.41 14.19 -22.86
CA GLY A 205 -7.60 14.36 -23.67
C GLY A 205 -8.02 13.07 -24.39
N TYR A 206 -7.09 12.33 -24.94
CA TYR A 206 -7.41 11.02 -25.54
C TYR A 206 -7.87 10.00 -24.51
N LEU A 207 -7.17 9.91 -23.38
CA LEU A 207 -7.48 8.95 -22.32
C LEU A 207 -8.89 9.18 -21.77
N PHE A 208 -9.20 10.39 -21.33
CA PHE A 208 -10.46 10.70 -20.66
C PHE A 208 -11.67 10.88 -21.59
N ASN A 209 -11.45 10.98 -22.92
CA ASN A 209 -12.52 10.95 -23.90
C ASN A 209 -12.78 9.56 -24.49
N SER A 210 -12.05 8.54 -24.03
CA SER A 210 -12.19 7.15 -24.47
C SER A 210 -12.86 6.32 -23.40
N SER A 211 -13.83 5.48 -23.76
CA SER A 211 -14.42 4.49 -22.83
C SER A 211 -13.32 3.52 -22.38
N PRO A 212 -13.27 3.14 -21.10
CA PRO A 212 -14.26 3.33 -20.01
C PRO A 212 -14.00 4.54 -19.08
N PHE A 213 -13.11 5.48 -19.42
CA PHE A 213 -12.75 6.63 -18.60
C PHE A 213 -13.68 7.82 -18.78
#